data_4fc9dd07091cdfb7feb1357e42e68df9
#
_entry.id   4fc9dd07091cdfb7feb1357e42e68df9
#
_cell.length_a   1.000
_cell.length_b   1.000
_cell.length_c   1.000
_cell.angle_alpha   90.00
_cell.angle_beta   90.00
_cell.angle_gamma   90.00
#
_symmetry.space_group_name_H-M   'P 1'
#
loop_
_entity.id
_entity.type
_entity.pdbx_description
1 polymer ?
#
loop_
_entity_poly.entity_id
_entity_poly.type
_entity_poly.pdbx_seq_one_letter_code
_entity_poly.pdbx_strand_id
1 'polypeptide(L)'
;IKLWNTLGECKYTIQEQEGHTEWVSCVRFSPVTSNPIIVSGGWDKLVKVWNLTNCKLRTNLVGHTGYINTVTVSPDGSLCASGGKDGVAMLWDLAEGKRLYSLDAGDIIYALCFSPNRYWLCAATQSCVKIWDLESKSIVDELHPEFPPVGKKSIAPFCTSLTWSGGGDTLFTGYTDCQIRVWTVSRAIGGGAAY
;
A
#
# COMPACT_ATOMS: atom_id res chain seq x y z
N ILE A 1 16.33 -5.70 8.21
CA ILE A 1 15.86 -4.32 8.48
C ILE A 1 16.80 -3.70 9.49
N LYS A 2 17.12 -2.41 9.31
CA LYS A 2 17.95 -1.65 10.24
C LYS A 2 17.23 -0.38 10.68
N LEU A 3 17.38 -0.02 11.92
CA LEU A 3 16.89 1.22 12.52
C LEU A 3 18.04 2.22 12.67
N TRP A 4 17.86 3.39 12.11
CA TRP A 4 18.84 4.47 12.09
C TRP A 4 18.29 5.71 12.78
N ASN A 5 19.13 6.49 13.44
CA ASN A 5 18.76 7.82 13.88
C ASN A 5 18.99 8.85 12.75
N THR A 6 18.52 10.08 12.97
CA THR A 6 18.67 11.18 12.00
C THR A 6 20.12 11.66 11.83
N LEU A 7 21.04 11.20 12.66
CA LEU A 7 22.49 11.48 12.55
C LEU A 7 23.23 10.42 11.71
N GLY A 8 22.51 9.42 11.16
CA GLY A 8 23.10 8.37 10.33
C GLY A 8 23.73 7.21 11.11
N GLU A 9 23.48 7.14 12.43
CA GLU A 9 23.97 6.02 13.24
C GLU A 9 22.96 4.87 13.26
N CYS A 10 23.44 3.66 12.96
CA CYS A 10 22.62 2.44 13.08
C CYS A 10 22.41 2.12 14.57
N LYS A 11 21.19 2.21 15.04
CA LYS A 11 20.83 1.92 16.44
C LYS A 11 20.47 0.46 16.67
N TYR A 12 19.90 -0.21 15.67
CA TYR A 12 19.51 -1.61 15.78
C TYR A 12 19.48 -2.30 14.42
N THR A 13 19.83 -3.58 14.41
CA THR A 13 19.66 -4.48 13.26
C THR A 13 18.77 -5.64 13.70
N ILE A 14 17.65 -5.86 13.00
CA ILE A 14 16.77 -7.01 13.25
C ILE A 14 17.53 -8.29 12.90
N GLN A 15 17.56 -9.24 13.84
CA GLN A 15 18.33 -10.47 13.74
C GLN A 15 17.71 -11.45 12.74
N GLU A 16 18.54 -12.31 12.16
CA GLU A 16 18.13 -13.29 11.14
C GLU A 16 17.01 -14.22 11.61
N GLN A 17 17.03 -14.64 12.86
CA GLN A 17 16.04 -15.59 13.42
C GLN A 17 14.60 -15.09 13.39
N GLU A 18 14.39 -13.77 13.52
CA GLU A 18 13.07 -13.14 13.47
C GLU A 18 12.82 -12.44 12.13
N GLY A 19 13.87 -12.22 11.33
CA GLY A 19 13.86 -11.46 10.09
C GLY A 19 13.05 -12.12 8.97
N HIS A 20 12.95 -11.38 7.85
CA HIS A 20 12.52 -11.96 6.59
C HIS A 20 13.59 -12.94 6.06
N THR A 21 13.14 -14.03 5.43
CA THR A 21 14.03 -15.03 4.84
C THR A 21 14.39 -14.74 3.38
N GLU A 22 13.71 -13.76 2.79
CA GLU A 22 13.91 -13.26 1.44
C GLU A 22 13.97 -11.72 1.44
N TRP A 23 14.08 -11.10 0.28
CA TRP A 23 14.19 -9.65 0.14
C TRP A 23 13.04 -8.92 0.81
N VAL A 24 13.39 -7.90 1.61
CA VAL A 24 12.41 -6.96 2.18
C VAL A 24 12.10 -5.90 1.12
N SER A 25 10.89 -5.90 0.64
CA SER A 25 10.45 -5.01 -0.45
C SER A 25 9.93 -3.67 0.04
N CYS A 26 9.35 -3.63 1.23
CA CYS A 26 8.72 -2.44 1.77
C CYS A 26 8.72 -2.44 3.29
N VAL A 27 8.94 -1.25 3.88
CA VAL A 27 8.84 -1.01 5.32
C VAL A 27 8.08 0.30 5.54
N ARG A 28 7.14 0.31 6.50
CA ARG A 28 6.35 1.50 6.86
C ARG A 28 6.24 1.64 8.36
N PHE A 29 6.36 2.87 8.84
CA PHE A 29 6.02 3.21 10.22
C PHE A 29 4.50 3.32 10.38
N SER A 30 4.01 2.92 11.55
CA SER A 30 2.68 3.34 11.98
C SER A 30 2.70 4.83 12.34
N PRO A 31 1.66 5.59 11.98
CA PRO A 31 1.55 7.00 12.37
C PRO A 31 1.27 7.18 13.87
N VAL A 32 0.88 6.12 14.58
CA VAL A 32 0.58 6.16 16.03
C VAL A 32 1.87 6.08 16.84
N THR A 33 2.22 7.16 17.52
CA THR A 33 3.47 7.29 18.29
C THR A 33 3.41 6.70 19.69
N SER A 34 2.22 6.54 20.27
CA SER A 34 2.03 5.96 21.62
C SER A 34 2.36 4.47 21.69
N ASN A 35 2.24 3.76 20.57
CA ASN A 35 2.63 2.36 20.44
C ASN A 35 3.40 2.20 19.12
N PRO A 36 4.70 2.58 19.10
CA PRO A 36 5.45 2.66 17.86
C PRO A 36 5.71 1.27 17.29
N ILE A 37 5.21 1.05 16.09
CA ILE A 37 5.43 -0.19 15.31
C ILE A 37 5.89 0.15 13.90
N ILE A 38 6.58 -0.80 13.26
CA ILE A 38 6.75 -0.84 11.81
C ILE A 38 6.11 -2.10 11.26
N VAL A 39 5.71 -2.01 10.00
CA VAL A 39 5.20 -3.12 9.21
C VAL A 39 6.13 -3.31 8.01
N SER A 40 6.51 -4.55 7.73
CA SER A 40 7.35 -4.88 6.58
C SER A 40 6.72 -5.97 5.74
N GLY A 41 6.92 -5.91 4.43
CA GLY A 41 6.58 -6.95 3.47
C GLY A 41 7.82 -7.48 2.79
N GLY A 42 7.82 -8.76 2.44
CA GLY A 42 8.97 -9.41 1.82
C GLY A 42 8.60 -10.40 0.72
N TRP A 43 9.64 -10.85 0.01
CA TRP A 43 9.50 -11.86 -1.03
C TRP A 43 9.26 -13.26 -0.46
N ASP A 44 9.45 -13.43 0.84
CA ASP A 44 9.03 -14.62 1.61
C ASP A 44 7.50 -14.74 1.79
N LYS A 45 6.72 -13.81 1.18
CA LYS A 45 5.25 -13.76 1.19
C LYS A 45 4.66 -13.39 2.56
N LEU A 46 5.50 -12.92 3.48
CA LEU A 46 5.08 -12.55 4.82
C LEU A 46 4.97 -11.03 4.95
N VAL A 47 3.97 -10.62 5.70
CA VAL A 47 3.94 -9.30 6.33
C VAL A 47 4.34 -9.50 7.78
N LYS A 48 5.30 -8.72 8.26
CA LYS A 48 5.77 -8.78 9.64
C LYS A 48 5.49 -7.46 10.35
N VAL A 49 5.02 -7.56 11.57
CA VAL A 49 4.75 -6.41 12.44
C VAL A 49 5.77 -6.42 13.57
N TRP A 50 6.46 -5.30 13.77
CA TRP A 50 7.55 -5.16 14.72
C TRP A 50 7.22 -4.10 15.76
N ASN A 51 7.49 -4.42 17.03
CA ASN A 51 7.42 -3.45 18.10
C ASN A 51 8.74 -2.69 18.19
N LEU A 52 8.71 -1.35 18.08
CA LEU A 52 9.91 -0.52 18.12
C LEU A 52 10.39 -0.20 19.54
N THR A 53 9.58 -0.44 20.57
CA THR A 53 10.02 -0.24 21.97
C THR A 53 11.13 -1.21 22.35
N ASN A 54 11.07 -2.46 21.83
CA ASN A 54 12.06 -3.51 22.10
C ASN A 54 12.70 -4.09 20.83
N CYS A 55 12.33 -3.57 19.66
CA CYS A 55 12.78 -4.00 18.32
C CYS A 55 12.54 -5.49 18.03
N LYS A 56 11.49 -6.07 18.59
CA LYS A 56 11.15 -7.48 18.41
C LYS A 56 9.96 -7.69 17.50
N LEU A 57 9.92 -8.87 16.88
CA LEU A 57 8.78 -9.33 16.11
C LEU A 57 7.55 -9.44 17.02
N ARG A 58 6.45 -8.79 16.64
CA ARG A 58 5.17 -8.88 17.31
C ARG A 58 4.33 -10.02 16.73
N THR A 59 4.22 -10.08 15.39
CA THR A 59 3.46 -11.12 14.71
C THR A 59 3.84 -11.24 13.22
N ASN A 60 3.59 -12.42 12.67
CA ASN A 60 3.61 -12.68 11.23
C ASN A 60 2.17 -12.74 10.72
N LEU A 61 1.89 -11.99 9.67
CA LEU A 61 0.61 -12.00 8.96
C LEU A 61 0.77 -12.87 7.72
N VAL A 62 0.17 -14.05 7.75
CA VAL A 62 0.32 -15.08 6.72
C VAL A 62 -0.92 -15.15 5.86
N GLY A 63 -0.78 -15.19 4.53
CA GLY A 63 -1.91 -15.30 3.62
C GLY A 63 -1.56 -15.13 2.15
N HIS A 64 -0.57 -14.31 1.81
CA HIS A 64 -0.14 -14.12 0.43
C HIS A 64 0.44 -15.40 -0.19
N THR A 65 0.11 -15.65 -1.46
CA THR A 65 0.62 -16.79 -2.23
C THR A 65 1.77 -16.41 -3.14
N GLY A 66 1.97 -15.12 -3.38
CA GLY A 66 3.09 -14.54 -4.13
C GLY A 66 3.93 -13.58 -3.28
N TYR A 67 5.08 -13.15 -3.81
CA TYR A 67 5.91 -12.16 -3.13
C TYR A 67 5.16 -10.83 -2.94
N ILE A 68 5.44 -10.17 -1.81
CA ILE A 68 4.84 -8.87 -1.48
C ILE A 68 5.74 -7.77 -2.03
N ASN A 69 5.17 -6.79 -2.72
CA ASN A 69 5.86 -5.60 -3.20
C ASN A 69 5.70 -4.42 -2.25
N THR A 70 4.55 -4.34 -1.59
CA THR A 70 4.15 -3.13 -0.87
C THR A 70 3.33 -3.45 0.36
N VAL A 71 3.55 -2.66 1.40
CA VAL A 71 2.71 -2.58 2.60
C VAL A 71 2.43 -1.11 2.90
N THR A 72 1.30 -0.84 3.51
CA THR A 72 0.92 0.51 3.96
C THR A 72 0.10 0.41 5.23
N VAL A 73 0.15 1.44 6.08
CA VAL A 73 -0.59 1.52 7.35
C VAL A 73 -1.63 2.62 7.21
N SER A 74 -2.83 2.38 7.73
CA SER A 74 -3.91 3.36 7.72
C SER A 74 -3.56 4.62 8.54
N PRO A 75 -4.16 5.78 8.23
CA PRO A 75 -3.86 7.03 8.92
C PRO A 75 -4.10 7.00 10.44
N ASP A 76 -5.04 6.17 10.90
CA ASP A 76 -5.34 5.94 12.31
C ASP A 76 -4.47 4.85 12.97
N GLY A 77 -3.65 4.14 12.18
CA GLY A 77 -2.77 3.07 12.62
C GLY A 77 -3.45 1.76 12.99
N SER A 78 -4.74 1.61 12.75
CA SER A 78 -5.49 0.40 13.09
C SER A 78 -5.32 -0.73 12.07
N LEU A 79 -5.14 -0.37 10.80
CA LEU A 79 -5.09 -1.31 9.68
C LEU A 79 -3.74 -1.29 8.97
N CYS A 80 -3.41 -2.43 8.39
CA CYS A 80 -2.37 -2.56 7.38
C CYS A 80 -2.99 -3.12 6.09
N ALA A 81 -2.51 -2.65 4.94
CA ALA A 81 -2.77 -3.27 3.66
C ALA A 81 -1.48 -3.75 3.03
N SER A 82 -1.52 -4.90 2.36
CA SER A 82 -0.39 -5.50 1.66
C SER A 82 -0.80 -6.02 0.29
N GLY A 83 0.14 -6.04 -0.67
CA GLY A 83 -0.13 -6.51 -2.02
C GLY A 83 1.16 -6.83 -2.78
N GLY A 84 1.04 -7.63 -3.83
CA GLY A 84 2.18 -8.05 -4.62
C GLY A 84 1.82 -8.91 -5.83
N LYS A 85 2.61 -9.95 -6.06
CA LYS A 85 2.56 -10.81 -7.25
C LYS A 85 1.26 -11.59 -7.39
N ASP A 86 0.62 -11.93 -6.29
CA ASP A 86 -0.65 -12.69 -6.32
C ASP A 86 -1.86 -11.86 -6.76
N GLY A 87 -1.68 -10.53 -6.94
CA GLY A 87 -2.74 -9.65 -7.41
C GLY A 87 -3.85 -9.37 -6.39
N VAL A 88 -3.60 -9.65 -5.11
CA VAL A 88 -4.59 -9.50 -4.05
C VAL A 88 -4.12 -8.45 -3.04
N ALA A 89 -4.95 -7.46 -2.76
CA ALA A 89 -4.75 -6.56 -1.63
C ALA A 89 -5.38 -7.16 -0.37
N MET A 90 -4.57 -7.48 0.63
CA MET A 90 -5.03 -8.04 1.91
C MET A 90 -5.07 -6.95 2.98
N LEU A 91 -6.19 -6.87 3.68
CA LEU A 91 -6.41 -5.98 4.82
C LEU A 91 -6.24 -6.75 6.12
N TRP A 92 -5.46 -6.17 7.02
CA TRP A 92 -5.07 -6.76 8.30
C TRP A 92 -5.43 -5.83 9.46
N ASP A 93 -5.99 -6.38 10.51
CA ASP A 93 -6.12 -5.73 11.81
C ASP A 93 -4.78 -5.81 12.53
N LEU A 94 -4.18 -4.67 12.85
CA LEU A 94 -2.87 -4.61 13.51
C LEU A 94 -2.95 -4.90 15.01
N ALA A 95 -4.09 -4.69 15.65
CA ALA A 95 -4.27 -4.99 17.07
C ALA A 95 -4.38 -6.49 17.30
N GLU A 96 -5.23 -7.16 16.52
CA GLU A 96 -5.48 -8.60 16.62
C GLU A 96 -4.50 -9.46 15.83
N GLY A 97 -3.78 -8.89 14.86
CA GLY A 97 -2.86 -9.63 14.00
C GLY A 97 -3.58 -10.60 13.05
N LYS A 98 -4.78 -10.24 12.60
CA LYS A 98 -5.64 -11.09 11.76
C LYS A 98 -5.95 -10.45 10.42
N ARG A 99 -6.15 -11.30 9.42
CA ARG A 99 -6.71 -10.87 8.14
C ARG A 99 -8.20 -10.56 8.28
N LEU A 100 -8.59 -9.36 7.87
CA LEU A 100 -9.99 -8.96 7.84
C LEU A 100 -10.68 -9.48 6.58
N TYR A 101 -10.13 -9.11 5.42
CA TYR A 101 -10.62 -9.55 4.11
C TYR A 101 -9.56 -9.29 3.03
N SER A 102 -9.89 -9.66 1.81
CA SER A 102 -9.04 -9.49 0.64
C SER A 102 -9.82 -8.83 -0.50
N LEU A 103 -9.13 -7.98 -1.26
CA LEU A 103 -9.67 -7.32 -2.45
C LEU A 103 -8.87 -7.81 -3.67
N ASP A 104 -9.57 -8.34 -4.65
CA ASP A 104 -8.96 -8.82 -5.89
C ASP A 104 -8.63 -7.64 -6.80
N ALA A 105 -7.35 -7.45 -7.07
CA ALA A 105 -6.89 -6.44 -8.03
C ALA A 105 -6.84 -6.97 -9.47
N GLY A 106 -6.85 -8.29 -9.63
CA GLY A 106 -6.80 -8.98 -10.94
C GLY A 106 -5.43 -8.95 -11.60
N ASP A 107 -4.46 -8.23 -11.05
CA ASP A 107 -3.12 -8.08 -11.60
C ASP A 107 -2.09 -7.73 -10.51
N ILE A 108 -0.80 -7.87 -10.83
CA ILE A 108 0.31 -7.56 -9.90
C ILE A 108 0.12 -6.17 -9.30
N ILE A 109 0.20 -6.09 -7.96
CA ILE A 109 0.18 -4.84 -7.22
C ILE A 109 1.62 -4.38 -6.98
N TYR A 110 1.93 -3.15 -7.39
CA TYR A 110 3.25 -2.52 -7.21
C TYR A 110 3.30 -1.57 -6.01
N ALA A 111 2.21 -0.86 -5.74
CA ALA A 111 2.10 0.08 -4.63
C ALA A 111 0.68 0.15 -4.09
N LEU A 112 0.55 0.46 -2.81
CA LEU A 112 -0.70 0.68 -2.11
C LEU A 112 -0.62 1.98 -1.28
N CYS A 113 -1.71 2.72 -1.18
CA CYS A 113 -1.84 3.80 -0.21
C CYS A 113 -3.28 3.96 0.27
N PHE A 114 -3.44 4.30 1.54
CA PHE A 114 -4.73 4.74 2.09
C PHE A 114 -4.97 6.22 1.78
N SER A 115 -6.23 6.57 1.53
CA SER A 115 -6.62 7.97 1.51
C SER A 115 -6.56 8.56 2.93
N PRO A 116 -6.10 9.82 3.09
CA PRO A 116 -6.01 10.43 4.42
C PRO A 116 -7.35 10.89 4.99
N ASN A 117 -8.37 11.09 4.15
CA ASN A 117 -9.66 11.67 4.55
C ASN A 117 -10.90 10.85 4.15
N ARG A 118 -10.70 9.74 3.44
CA ARG A 118 -11.76 8.83 3.02
C ARG A 118 -11.38 7.39 3.38
N TYR A 119 -12.35 6.53 3.54
CA TYR A 119 -12.11 5.13 3.84
C TYR A 119 -11.77 4.33 2.57
N TRP A 120 -10.79 4.85 1.82
CA TRP A 120 -10.37 4.31 0.54
C TRP A 120 -8.97 3.71 0.57
N LEU A 121 -8.79 2.65 -0.20
CA LEU A 121 -7.49 2.06 -0.52
C LEU A 121 -7.24 2.17 -2.03
N CYS A 122 -6.07 2.67 -2.41
CA CYS A 122 -5.65 2.74 -3.81
C CYS A 122 -4.52 1.75 -4.06
N ALA A 123 -4.58 1.05 -5.20
CA ALA A 123 -3.55 0.13 -5.67
C ALA A 123 -3.06 0.52 -7.06
N ALA A 124 -1.74 0.63 -7.20
CA ALA A 124 -1.09 0.67 -8.50
C ALA A 124 -0.91 -0.76 -9.00
N THR A 125 -1.58 -1.11 -10.10
CA THR A 125 -1.44 -2.41 -10.76
C THR A 125 -0.77 -2.26 -12.11
N GLN A 126 -0.49 -3.36 -12.79
CA GLN A 126 0.08 -3.32 -14.13
C GLN A 126 -0.90 -2.77 -15.16
N SER A 127 -2.20 -2.94 -14.95
CA SER A 127 -3.24 -2.54 -15.92
C SER A 127 -3.85 -1.17 -15.63
N CYS A 128 -3.98 -0.79 -14.35
CA CYS A 128 -4.66 0.46 -13.95
C CYS A 128 -4.29 0.85 -12.52
N VAL A 129 -4.83 1.97 -12.06
CA VAL A 129 -4.88 2.30 -10.63
C VAL A 129 -6.30 2.04 -10.14
N LYS A 130 -6.46 1.10 -9.22
CA LYS A 130 -7.77 0.76 -8.61
C LYS A 130 -7.96 1.52 -7.30
N ILE A 131 -9.18 1.97 -7.08
CA ILE A 131 -9.61 2.64 -5.85
C ILE A 131 -10.80 1.86 -5.29
N TRP A 132 -10.67 1.36 -4.06
CA TRP A 132 -11.75 0.70 -3.35
C TRP A 132 -12.25 1.53 -2.19
N ASP A 133 -13.55 1.49 -1.98
CA ASP A 133 -14.18 1.83 -0.70
C ASP A 133 -14.08 0.63 0.24
N LEU A 134 -13.51 0.82 1.41
CA LEU A 134 -13.21 -0.25 2.36
C LEU A 134 -14.43 -0.63 3.22
N GLU A 135 -15.44 0.23 3.30
CA GLU A 135 -16.67 -0.06 4.01
C GLU A 135 -17.56 -0.99 3.18
N SER A 136 -17.84 -0.60 1.95
CA SER A 136 -18.65 -1.41 1.01
C SER A 136 -17.85 -2.52 0.34
N LYS A 137 -16.51 -2.47 0.39
CA LYS A 137 -15.58 -3.38 -0.31
C LYS A 137 -15.75 -3.37 -1.83
N SER A 138 -16.28 -2.28 -2.36
CA SER A 138 -16.55 -2.10 -3.79
C SER A 138 -15.50 -1.21 -4.45
N ILE A 139 -15.34 -1.36 -5.76
CA ILE A 139 -14.52 -0.48 -6.57
C ILE A 139 -15.23 0.87 -6.70
N VAL A 140 -14.55 1.94 -6.33
CA VAL A 140 -14.99 3.32 -6.50
C VAL A 140 -14.65 3.80 -7.91
N ASP A 141 -13.42 3.52 -8.36
CA ASP A 141 -12.93 3.93 -9.67
C ASP A 141 -11.74 3.09 -10.11
N GLU A 142 -11.52 3.06 -11.43
CA GLU A 142 -10.35 2.47 -12.09
C GLU A 142 -9.75 3.52 -13.02
N LEU A 143 -8.55 4.00 -12.70
CA LEU A 143 -7.88 5.03 -13.47
C LEU A 143 -7.07 4.40 -14.61
N HIS A 144 -7.47 4.66 -15.82
CA HIS A 144 -6.83 4.20 -17.05
C HIS A 144 -6.28 5.39 -17.83
N PRO A 145 -5.00 5.77 -17.63
CA PRO A 145 -4.42 6.85 -18.42
C PRO A 145 -4.28 6.42 -19.89
N GLU A 146 -4.50 7.38 -20.78
CA GLU A 146 -4.22 7.17 -22.20
C GLU A 146 -2.70 7.18 -22.45
N PHE A 147 -2.23 6.19 -23.17
CA PHE A 147 -0.84 6.08 -23.60
C PHE A 147 -0.74 6.20 -25.12
N PRO A 148 0.34 6.79 -25.65
CA PRO A 148 0.62 6.72 -27.07
C PRO A 148 0.68 5.26 -27.55
N PRO A 149 0.31 4.97 -28.79
CA PRO A 149 0.39 3.62 -29.34
C PRO A 149 1.79 3.04 -29.19
N VAL A 150 1.91 1.94 -28.48
CA VAL A 150 3.19 1.25 -28.23
C VAL A 150 3.43 0.28 -29.38
N GLY A 151 4.66 0.20 -29.88
CA GLY A 151 5.02 -0.78 -30.91
C GLY A 151 4.77 -2.21 -30.44
N LYS A 152 4.49 -3.13 -31.37
CA LYS A 152 4.06 -4.53 -31.12
C LYS A 152 4.90 -5.37 -30.13
N LYS A 153 6.06 -4.87 -29.69
CA LYS A 153 6.97 -5.57 -28.75
C LYS A 153 7.25 -4.83 -27.45
N SER A 154 6.62 -3.68 -27.22
CA SER A 154 6.86 -2.89 -26.01
C SER A 154 5.70 -3.04 -25.01
N ILE A 155 6.03 -3.14 -23.73
CA ILE A 155 5.06 -3.19 -22.65
C ILE A 155 4.50 -1.77 -22.46
N ALA A 156 3.16 -1.66 -22.33
CA ALA A 156 2.53 -0.38 -22.00
C ALA A 156 3.05 0.15 -20.67
N PRO A 157 3.19 1.47 -20.52
CA PRO A 157 3.56 2.05 -19.24
C PRO A 157 2.57 1.68 -18.14
N PHE A 158 3.07 1.51 -16.90
CA PHE A 158 2.23 1.19 -15.76
C PHE A 158 2.66 1.98 -14.52
N CYS A 159 1.76 2.10 -13.56
CA CYS A 159 1.98 2.81 -12.31
C CYS A 159 2.85 2.00 -11.36
N THR A 160 3.89 2.62 -10.81
CA THR A 160 4.81 1.98 -9.84
C THR A 160 4.75 2.59 -8.45
N SER A 161 4.20 3.79 -8.34
CA SER A 161 4.12 4.51 -7.06
C SER A 161 2.91 5.42 -7.05
N LEU A 162 2.31 5.62 -5.87
CA LEU A 162 1.18 6.51 -5.69
C LEU A 162 1.15 7.08 -4.27
N THR A 163 0.63 8.29 -4.17
CA THR A 163 0.45 8.96 -2.89
C THR A 163 -0.64 10.02 -2.98
N TRP A 164 -1.33 10.26 -1.88
CA TRP A 164 -2.31 11.34 -1.76
C TRP A 164 -1.65 12.65 -1.32
N SER A 165 -2.24 13.77 -1.71
CA SER A 165 -2.02 15.05 -1.03
C SER A 165 -2.46 14.97 0.43
N GLY A 166 -1.92 15.82 1.28
CA GLY A 166 -2.28 15.83 2.70
C GLY A 166 -3.78 16.09 2.96
N GLY A 167 -4.46 16.82 2.07
CA GLY A 167 -5.90 17.07 2.12
C GLY A 167 -6.77 15.94 1.55
N GLY A 168 -6.16 14.97 0.83
CA GLY A 168 -6.87 13.84 0.24
C GLY A 168 -7.80 14.18 -0.94
N ASP A 169 -7.57 15.32 -1.59
CA ASP A 169 -8.29 15.78 -2.77
C ASP A 169 -7.55 15.46 -4.08
N THR A 170 -6.26 15.18 -3.99
CA THR A 170 -5.39 14.95 -5.15
C THR A 170 -4.57 13.67 -4.96
N LEU A 171 -4.60 12.78 -5.96
CA LEU A 171 -3.78 11.58 -6.03
C LEU A 171 -2.67 11.78 -7.07
N PHE A 172 -1.43 11.53 -6.68
CA PHE A 172 -0.25 11.54 -7.54
C PHE A 172 0.15 10.10 -7.85
N THR A 173 0.39 9.81 -9.13
CA THR A 173 0.75 8.47 -9.61
C THR A 173 1.97 8.56 -10.52
N GLY A 174 3.04 7.82 -10.18
CA GLY A 174 4.29 7.75 -10.92
C GLY A 174 4.34 6.52 -11.82
N TYR A 175 4.75 6.69 -13.07
CA TYR A 175 4.70 5.68 -14.11
C TYR A 175 6.07 5.34 -14.69
N THR A 176 6.18 4.18 -15.34
CA THR A 176 7.40 3.69 -15.99
C THR A 176 7.79 4.47 -17.25
N ASP A 177 6.93 5.37 -17.75
CA ASP A 177 7.22 6.33 -18.84
C ASP A 177 7.85 7.63 -18.34
N CYS A 178 8.31 7.67 -17.09
CA CYS A 178 8.91 8.84 -16.43
C CYS A 178 7.91 10.00 -16.21
N GLN A 179 6.60 9.75 -16.30
CA GLN A 179 5.57 10.75 -16.06
C GLN A 179 4.96 10.60 -14.68
N ILE A 180 4.61 11.73 -14.08
CA ILE A 180 3.73 11.80 -12.93
C ILE A 180 2.37 12.28 -13.42
N ARG A 181 1.32 11.49 -13.15
CA ARG A 181 -0.06 11.87 -13.44
C ARG A 181 -0.76 12.31 -12.18
N VAL A 182 -1.59 13.33 -12.31
CA VAL A 182 -2.27 13.98 -11.19
C VAL A 182 -3.77 13.84 -11.40
N TRP A 183 -4.45 13.33 -10.39
CA TRP A 183 -5.87 13.04 -10.41
C TRP A 183 -6.55 13.82 -9.29
N THR A 184 -7.66 14.47 -9.59
CA THR A 184 -8.43 15.23 -8.60
C THR A 184 -9.75 14.52 -8.34
N VAL A 185 -10.11 14.39 -7.07
CA VAL A 185 -11.42 13.85 -6.70
C VAL A 185 -12.48 14.89 -7.04
N SER A 186 -13.32 14.61 -8.04
CA SER A 186 -14.47 15.44 -8.32
C SER A 186 -15.49 15.34 -7.17
N ARG A 187 -15.87 16.46 -6.58
CA ARG A 187 -17.08 16.50 -5.77
C ARG A 187 -18.25 16.31 -6.72
N ALA A 188 -19.02 15.25 -6.57
CA ALA A 188 -20.32 15.18 -7.20
C ALA A 188 -21.07 16.46 -6.79
N ILE A 189 -21.31 17.36 -7.72
CA ILE A 189 -22.25 18.47 -7.51
C ILE A 189 -23.57 17.75 -7.30
N GLY A 190 -24.05 17.74 -6.05
CA GLY A 190 -25.33 17.16 -5.71
C GLY A 190 -26.38 17.77 -6.61
N GLY A 191 -26.98 16.97 -7.46
CA GLY A 191 -28.16 17.33 -8.21
C GLY A 191 -29.27 17.63 -7.21
N GLY A 192 -29.38 18.90 -6.82
CA GLY A 192 -30.58 19.40 -6.19
C GLY A 192 -31.73 19.29 -7.18
N ALA A 193 -32.64 18.33 -6.95
CA ALA A 193 -33.92 18.37 -7.60
C ALA A 193 -34.58 19.68 -7.20
N ALA A 194 -34.74 20.58 -8.14
CA ALA A 194 -35.66 21.70 -8.00
C ALA A 194 -37.08 21.13 -7.98
N TYR A 195 -37.83 21.43 -6.92
CA TYR A 195 -39.25 21.48 -6.90
C TYR A 195 -39.68 22.94 -6.76
#